data_b288cd66ca149160065ff8af1377dec9
#
_entry.id   b288cd66ca149160065ff8af1377dec9
#
_cell.length_a   1.000
_cell.length_b   1.000
_cell.length_c   1.000
_cell.angle_alpha   90.00
_cell.angle_beta   90.00
_cell.angle_gamma   90.00
#
_symmetry.space_group_name_H-M   'P 1'
#
loop_
_entity.id
_entity.type
_entity.pdbx_description
1 polymer ?
#
loop_
_entity_poly.entity_id
_entity_poly.type
_entity_poly.pdbx_seq_one_letter_code
_entity_poly.pdbx_strand_id
1 'polypeptide(L)'
;MRLTVWLCLLAAAAMLLAALLGAYEWYLALACWLLGFVAVPVRHGVTAGREMIREAWRLRTRGVLVEGRRQPSGAYEYTDLDGRTHRLVDSYESAQRVEVLHDPAAAGQTAQAGRRTAGTLAFAVLLLLLSLAMAAALVVIGLAGPLTALGVISPGIFSGLH
;
A
#
# COMPACT_ATOMS: atom_id res chain seq x y z
N MET A 1 -11.67 5.00 6.42
CA MET A 1 -11.55 5.73 7.72
C MET A 1 -12.30 5.07 8.88
N ARG A 2 -13.55 4.65 8.75
CA ARG A 2 -14.32 4.07 9.89
C ARG A 2 -13.74 2.77 10.47
N LEU A 3 -13.29 1.83 9.64
CA LEU A 3 -12.78 0.53 10.10
C LEU A 3 -11.47 0.64 10.91
N THR A 4 -10.59 1.58 10.56
CA THR A 4 -9.34 1.82 11.28
C THR A 4 -9.57 2.40 12.67
N VAL A 5 -10.55 3.29 12.81
CA VAL A 5 -10.95 3.83 14.12
C VAL A 5 -11.52 2.72 14.99
N TRP A 6 -12.35 1.82 14.44
CA TRP A 6 -12.90 0.69 15.20
C TRP A 6 -11.82 -0.31 15.61
N LEU A 7 -10.81 -0.58 14.78
CA LEU A 7 -9.69 -1.45 15.13
C LEU A 7 -8.83 -0.84 16.25
N CYS A 8 -8.57 0.48 16.20
CA CYS A 8 -7.85 1.17 17.29
C CYS A 8 -8.64 1.17 18.59
N LEU A 9 -9.97 1.35 18.53
CA LEU A 9 -10.84 1.31 19.72
C LEU A 9 -10.91 -0.10 20.31
N LEU A 10 -11.01 -1.13 19.46
CA LEU A 10 -10.98 -2.54 19.89
C LEU A 10 -9.64 -2.90 20.55
N ALA A 11 -8.52 -2.47 19.96
CA ALA A 11 -7.20 -2.67 20.54
C ALA A 11 -7.06 -1.96 21.90
N ALA A 12 -7.54 -0.71 22.00
CA ALA A 12 -7.54 0.04 23.26
C ALA A 12 -8.44 -0.62 24.32
N ALA A 13 -9.63 -1.09 23.95
CA ALA A 13 -10.54 -1.81 24.83
C ALA A 13 -9.95 -3.13 25.32
N ALA A 14 -9.29 -3.88 24.44
CA ALA A 14 -8.60 -5.13 24.79
C ALA A 14 -7.44 -4.87 25.77
N MET A 15 -6.69 -3.78 25.58
CA MET A 15 -5.64 -3.35 26.50
C MET A 15 -6.18 -3.01 27.89
N LEU A 16 -7.28 -2.26 27.92
CA LEU A 16 -7.94 -1.88 29.18
C LEU A 16 -8.46 -3.12 29.92
N LEU A 17 -9.06 -4.05 29.21
CA LEU A 17 -9.56 -5.32 29.75
C LEU A 17 -8.43 -6.18 30.31
N ALA A 18 -7.31 -6.30 29.59
CA ALA A 18 -6.12 -7.02 30.04
C ALA A 18 -5.52 -6.40 31.32
N ALA A 19 -5.48 -5.07 31.38
CA ALA A 19 -5.04 -4.35 32.56
C ALA A 19 -5.96 -4.56 33.79
N LEU A 20 -7.28 -4.60 33.57
CA LEU A 20 -8.27 -4.80 34.63
C LEU A 20 -8.30 -6.24 35.17
N LEU A 21 -7.99 -7.23 34.34
CA LEU A 21 -8.00 -8.65 34.74
C LEU A 21 -6.71 -9.10 35.45
N GLY A 22 -5.70 -8.23 35.58
CA GLY A 22 -4.45 -8.57 36.29
C GLY A 22 -3.61 -9.70 35.63
N ALA A 23 -4.09 -10.27 34.52
CA ALA A 23 -3.40 -11.27 33.72
C ALA A 23 -2.39 -10.54 32.81
N TYR A 24 -1.45 -9.84 33.43
CA TYR A 24 -0.72 -8.80 32.79
C TYR A 24 0.65 -9.26 32.34
N GLU A 25 0.71 -9.61 31.09
CA GLU A 25 1.96 -9.57 30.35
C GLU A 25 1.91 -8.33 29.46
N TRP A 26 2.57 -7.23 29.88
CA TRP A 26 2.57 -5.92 29.23
C TRP A 26 2.94 -5.97 27.73
N TYR A 27 3.67 -6.98 27.30
CA TYR A 27 4.00 -7.22 25.91
C TYR A 27 2.79 -7.62 25.05
N LEU A 28 1.75 -8.26 25.61
CA LEU A 28 0.51 -8.53 24.89
C LEU A 28 -0.24 -7.24 24.56
N ALA A 29 -0.28 -6.31 25.51
CA ALA A 29 -0.86 -4.99 25.29
C ALA A 29 -0.06 -4.21 24.22
N LEU A 30 1.26 -4.25 24.29
CA LEU A 30 2.15 -3.63 23.31
C LEU A 30 1.97 -4.27 21.94
N ALA A 31 1.88 -5.60 21.84
CA ALA A 31 1.66 -6.31 20.58
C ALA A 31 0.30 -5.95 19.96
N CYS A 32 -0.78 -5.88 20.73
CA CYS A 32 -2.08 -5.44 20.25
C CYS A 32 -2.05 -3.99 19.73
N TRP A 33 -1.32 -3.12 20.43
CA TRP A 33 -1.17 -1.72 20.02
C TRP A 33 -0.36 -1.59 18.72
N LEU A 34 0.75 -2.30 18.62
CA LEU A 34 1.57 -2.37 17.41
C LEU A 34 0.77 -2.95 16.24
N LEU A 35 -0.01 -4.00 16.45
CA LEU A 35 -0.89 -4.58 15.45
C LEU A 35 -1.89 -3.56 14.89
N GLY A 36 -2.53 -2.80 15.76
CA GLY A 36 -3.45 -1.72 15.35
C GLY A 36 -2.74 -0.63 14.54
N PHE A 37 -1.58 -0.20 15.01
CA PHE A 37 -0.83 0.90 14.40
C PHE A 37 -0.22 0.52 13.04
N VAL A 38 0.28 -0.72 12.89
CA VAL A 38 0.94 -1.18 11.65
C VAL A 38 -0.06 -1.77 10.65
N ALA A 39 -1.24 -2.25 11.09
CA ALA A 39 -2.28 -2.73 10.18
C ALA A 39 -2.77 -1.66 9.19
N VAL A 40 -2.75 -0.38 9.59
CA VAL A 40 -3.18 0.74 8.73
C VAL A 40 -2.23 0.93 7.54
N PRO A 41 -0.92 1.15 7.72
CA PRO A 41 0.00 1.30 6.59
C PRO A 41 0.11 0.02 5.74
N VAL A 42 0.02 -1.17 6.33
CA VAL A 42 -0.01 -2.44 5.60
C VAL A 42 -1.22 -2.49 4.66
N ARG A 43 -2.42 -2.19 5.16
CA ARG A 43 -3.62 -2.13 4.33
C ARG A 43 -3.50 -1.11 3.20
N HIS A 44 -2.97 0.08 3.49
CA HIS A 44 -2.74 1.11 2.46
C HIS A 44 -1.70 0.64 1.43
N GLY A 45 -0.62 0.02 1.86
CA GLY A 45 0.39 -0.54 0.96
C GLY A 45 -0.16 -1.62 0.04
N VAL A 46 -0.99 -2.54 0.58
CA VAL A 46 -1.63 -3.59 -0.24
C VAL A 46 -2.62 -3.00 -1.23
N THR A 47 -3.47 -2.05 -0.82
CA THR A 47 -4.44 -1.42 -1.73
C THR A 47 -3.75 -0.59 -2.81
N ALA A 48 -2.80 0.26 -2.44
CA ALA A 48 -2.03 1.07 -3.38
C ALA A 48 -1.23 0.19 -4.34
N GLY A 49 -0.54 -0.84 -3.86
CA GLY A 49 0.20 -1.77 -4.70
C GLY A 49 -0.70 -2.47 -5.74
N ARG A 50 -1.88 -2.94 -5.32
CA ARG A 50 -2.86 -3.57 -6.24
C ARG A 50 -3.39 -2.59 -7.30
N GLU A 51 -3.69 -1.36 -6.91
CA GLU A 51 -4.16 -0.32 -7.83
C GLU A 51 -3.07 0.04 -8.83
N MET A 52 -1.85 0.29 -8.37
CA MET A 52 -0.70 0.57 -9.24
C MET A 52 -0.41 -0.58 -10.22
N ILE A 53 -0.47 -1.84 -9.79
CA ILE A 53 -0.31 -3.01 -10.67
C ILE A 53 -1.40 -3.01 -11.74
N ARG A 54 -2.66 -2.79 -11.34
CA ARG A 54 -3.80 -2.79 -12.27
C ARG A 54 -3.67 -1.67 -13.31
N GLU A 55 -3.27 -0.47 -12.88
CA GLU A 55 -3.05 0.67 -13.77
C GLU A 55 -1.88 0.42 -14.71
N ALA A 56 -0.73 -0.01 -14.19
CA ALA A 56 0.43 -0.31 -15.02
C ALA A 56 0.15 -1.43 -16.03
N TRP A 57 -0.63 -2.44 -15.62
CA TRP A 57 -1.06 -3.51 -16.53
C TRP A 57 -1.99 -3.01 -17.61
N ARG A 58 -2.98 -2.17 -17.29
CA ARG A 58 -3.88 -1.53 -18.26
C ARG A 58 -3.11 -0.69 -19.26
N LEU A 59 -2.22 0.17 -18.79
CA LEU A 59 -1.37 1.00 -19.65
C LEU A 59 -0.47 0.15 -20.57
N ARG A 60 0.05 -0.97 -20.07
CA ARG A 60 0.89 -1.86 -20.87
C ARG A 60 0.10 -2.61 -21.95
N THR A 61 -1.14 -2.99 -21.68
CA THR A 61 -1.96 -3.83 -22.59
C THR A 61 -2.83 -3.03 -23.54
N ARG A 62 -3.29 -1.84 -23.12
CA ARG A 62 -4.26 -1.02 -23.87
C ARG A 62 -3.80 0.42 -24.06
N GLY A 63 -2.66 0.78 -23.46
CA GLY A 63 -2.18 2.15 -23.49
C GLY A 63 -1.85 2.61 -24.92
N VAL A 64 -2.28 3.81 -25.24
CA VAL A 64 -1.97 4.50 -26.47
C VAL A 64 -1.03 5.67 -26.16
N LEU A 65 -0.02 5.84 -26.99
CA LEU A 65 0.94 6.94 -26.88
C LEU A 65 0.40 8.15 -27.60
N VAL A 66 0.37 9.27 -26.89
CA VAL A 66 0.04 10.60 -27.43
C VAL A 66 1.10 11.60 -27.02
N GLU A 67 1.23 12.70 -27.76
CA GLU A 67 2.16 13.76 -27.40
C GLU A 67 1.54 14.65 -26.31
N GLY A 68 2.25 14.81 -25.19
CA GLY A 68 1.92 15.74 -24.11
C GLY A 68 2.82 16.96 -24.16
N ARG A 69 2.26 18.15 -23.93
CA ARG A 69 2.96 19.42 -23.87
C ARG A 69 2.94 19.97 -22.45
N ARG A 70 4.10 20.39 -21.96
CA ARG A 70 4.23 20.96 -20.62
C ARG A 70 3.63 22.37 -20.58
N GLN A 71 2.77 22.60 -19.62
CA GLN A 71 2.18 23.90 -19.33
C GLN A 71 3.07 24.68 -18.33
N PRO A 72 2.95 26.02 -18.28
CA PRO A 72 3.66 26.83 -17.30
C PRO A 72 3.41 26.41 -15.84
N SER A 73 2.28 25.76 -15.57
CA SER A 73 1.92 25.19 -14.27
C SER A 73 2.71 23.93 -13.89
N GLY A 74 3.59 23.41 -14.80
CA GLY A 74 4.34 22.17 -14.60
C GLY A 74 3.59 20.89 -14.97
N ALA A 75 2.28 20.95 -15.22
CA ALA A 75 1.49 19.83 -15.68
C ALA A 75 1.64 19.62 -17.20
N TYR A 76 1.39 18.40 -17.66
CA TYR A 76 1.32 18.06 -19.09
C TYR A 76 -0.12 18.08 -19.55
N GLU A 77 -0.34 18.69 -20.70
CA GLU A 77 -1.61 18.66 -21.40
C GLU A 77 -1.49 17.76 -22.61
N TYR A 78 -2.39 16.81 -22.77
CA TYR A 78 -2.45 15.91 -23.91
C TYR A 78 -3.87 15.77 -24.41
N THR A 79 -4.02 15.46 -25.69
CA THR A 79 -5.32 15.24 -26.32
C THR A 79 -5.48 13.76 -26.60
N ASP A 80 -6.58 13.19 -26.16
CA ASP A 80 -6.91 11.78 -26.41
C ASP A 80 -7.38 11.54 -27.85
N LEU A 81 -7.66 10.27 -28.18
CA LEU A 81 -8.12 9.88 -29.51
C LEU A 81 -9.50 10.45 -29.87
N ASP A 82 -10.30 10.83 -28.87
CA ASP A 82 -11.62 11.43 -29.04
C ASP A 82 -11.54 12.96 -29.16
N GLY A 83 -10.35 13.54 -29.17
CA GLY A 83 -10.13 14.97 -29.27
C GLY A 83 -10.33 15.73 -27.96
N ARG A 84 -10.49 15.05 -26.84
CA ARG A 84 -10.64 15.67 -25.51
C ARG A 84 -9.26 15.95 -24.91
N THR A 85 -9.12 17.13 -24.32
CA THR A 85 -7.89 17.55 -23.68
C THR A 85 -7.91 17.16 -22.21
N HIS A 86 -6.84 16.51 -21.77
CA HIS A 86 -6.63 16.06 -20.41
C HIS A 86 -5.37 16.66 -19.82
N ARG A 87 -5.30 16.71 -18.49
CA ARG A 87 -4.17 17.23 -17.74
C ARG A 87 -3.55 16.12 -16.90
N LEU A 88 -2.23 15.94 -17.07
CA LEU A 88 -1.43 15.01 -16.29
C LEU A 88 -0.44 15.79 -15.43
N VAL A 89 -0.44 15.54 -14.12
CA VAL A 89 0.58 16.05 -13.20
C VAL A 89 1.62 14.96 -13.01
N ASP A 90 2.82 15.16 -13.56
CA ASP A 90 3.95 14.25 -13.38
C ASP A 90 5.16 15.07 -12.92
N SER A 91 5.70 14.73 -11.77
CA SER A 91 6.83 15.40 -11.15
C SER A 91 8.18 14.84 -11.59
N TYR A 92 8.19 13.73 -12.33
CA TYR A 92 9.43 13.04 -12.71
C TYR A 92 9.98 13.47 -14.06
N GLU A 93 9.16 14.09 -14.93
CA GLU A 93 9.57 14.57 -16.23
C GLU A 93 9.68 16.09 -16.23
N SER A 94 10.76 16.60 -16.85
CA SER A 94 11.01 18.05 -16.98
C SER A 94 10.99 18.54 -18.43
N ALA A 95 10.93 17.63 -19.41
CA ALA A 95 10.93 17.97 -20.82
C ALA A 95 9.68 18.78 -21.23
N GLN A 96 9.83 19.69 -22.20
CA GLN A 96 8.69 20.48 -22.70
C GLN A 96 7.66 19.65 -23.46
N ARG A 97 8.10 18.56 -24.10
CA ARG A 97 7.26 17.59 -24.79
C ARG A 97 7.61 16.20 -24.29
N VAL A 98 6.61 15.40 -24.07
CA VAL A 98 6.78 14.03 -23.56
C VAL A 98 5.74 13.12 -24.23
N GLU A 99 6.11 11.87 -24.47
CA GLU A 99 5.13 10.85 -24.82
C GLU A 99 4.30 10.53 -23.59
N VAL A 100 2.99 10.67 -23.67
CA VAL A 100 2.03 10.29 -22.61
C VAL A 100 1.37 8.99 -23.02
N LEU A 101 1.52 7.98 -22.18
CA LEU A 101 0.81 6.72 -22.32
C LEU A 101 -0.50 6.82 -21.53
N HIS A 102 -1.64 6.70 -22.20
CA HIS A 102 -2.96 6.75 -21.56
C HIS A 102 -3.84 5.59 -21.96
N ASP A 103 -4.77 5.20 -21.09
CA ASP A 103 -5.79 4.19 -21.40
C ASP A 103 -7.00 4.88 -22.06
N PRO A 104 -7.30 4.61 -23.34
CA PRO A 104 -8.42 5.26 -24.03
C PRO A 104 -9.78 4.95 -23.38
N ALA A 105 -9.93 3.80 -22.71
CA ALA A 105 -11.16 3.45 -22.01
C ALA A 105 -11.31 4.19 -20.65
N ALA A 106 -10.23 4.78 -20.14
CA ALA A 106 -10.20 5.51 -18.87
C ALA A 106 -9.50 6.86 -19.05
N ALA A 107 -9.75 7.53 -20.16
CA ALA A 107 -9.13 8.79 -20.52
C ALA A 107 -9.25 9.83 -19.39
N GLY A 108 -8.14 10.47 -19.06
CA GLY A 108 -8.03 11.43 -17.96
C GLY A 108 -7.90 10.83 -16.55
N GLN A 109 -8.12 9.54 -16.37
CA GLN A 109 -7.96 8.87 -15.07
C GLN A 109 -6.66 8.06 -14.97
N THR A 110 -6.26 7.40 -16.07
CA THR A 110 -5.07 6.56 -16.11
C THR A 110 -4.16 7.02 -17.23
N ALA A 111 -3.14 7.78 -16.87
CA ALA A 111 -2.12 8.27 -17.80
C ALA A 111 -0.76 8.37 -17.12
N GLN A 112 0.32 8.15 -17.87
CA GLN A 112 1.69 8.24 -17.39
C GLN A 112 2.58 8.94 -18.40
N ALA A 113 3.44 9.85 -17.94
CA ALA A 113 4.45 10.45 -18.78
C ALA A 113 5.62 9.47 -19.01
N GLY A 114 6.01 9.31 -20.28
CA GLY A 114 7.09 8.40 -20.66
C GLY A 114 6.72 6.92 -20.63
N ARG A 115 7.68 6.07 -21.03
CA ARG A 115 7.51 4.61 -21.13
C ARG A 115 7.96 3.89 -19.83
N ARG A 116 7.57 4.40 -18.67
CA ARG A 116 8.04 3.89 -17.37
C ARG A 116 7.20 2.77 -16.76
N THR A 117 6.26 2.19 -17.52
CA THR A 117 5.33 1.17 -17.03
C THR A 117 6.03 -0.03 -16.39
N ALA A 118 7.20 -0.45 -16.90
CA ALA A 118 7.96 -1.55 -16.32
C ALA A 118 8.51 -1.21 -14.93
N GLY A 119 9.07 -0.01 -14.74
CA GLY A 119 9.57 0.48 -13.46
C GLY A 119 8.45 0.65 -12.44
N THR A 120 7.33 1.23 -12.88
CA THR A 120 6.13 1.38 -12.03
C THR A 120 5.58 0.02 -11.60
N LEU A 121 5.54 -0.95 -12.51
CA LEU A 121 5.10 -2.31 -12.21
C LEU A 121 6.04 -2.99 -11.21
N ALA A 122 7.36 -2.90 -11.42
CA ALA A 122 8.36 -3.48 -10.51
C ALA A 122 8.24 -2.86 -9.10
N PHE A 123 8.11 -1.53 -9.01
CA PHE A 123 7.91 -0.84 -7.74
C PHE A 123 6.60 -1.24 -7.05
N ALA A 124 5.50 -1.34 -7.80
CA ALA A 124 4.21 -1.76 -7.27
C ALA A 124 4.23 -3.19 -6.74
N VAL A 125 4.89 -4.11 -7.44
CA VAL A 125 5.09 -5.50 -6.98
C VAL A 125 5.94 -5.54 -5.72
N LEU A 126 7.04 -4.79 -5.67
CA LEU A 126 7.89 -4.69 -4.49
C LEU A 126 7.12 -4.15 -3.28
N LEU A 127 6.35 -3.08 -3.47
CA LEU A 127 5.50 -2.49 -2.43
C LEU A 127 4.48 -3.49 -1.90
N LEU A 128 3.83 -4.25 -2.80
CA LEU A 128 2.86 -5.28 -2.43
C LEU A 128 3.52 -6.40 -1.64
N LEU A 129 4.67 -6.92 -2.11
CA LEU A 129 5.40 -8.00 -1.43
C LEU A 129 5.87 -7.56 -0.04
N LEU A 130 6.42 -6.36 0.09
CA LEU A 130 6.84 -5.80 1.37
C LEU A 130 5.66 -5.66 2.34
N SER A 131 4.52 -5.17 1.84
CA SER A 131 3.30 -5.03 2.65
C SER A 131 2.76 -6.39 3.10
N LEU A 132 2.80 -7.40 2.24
CA LEU A 132 2.38 -8.77 2.59
C LEU A 132 3.36 -9.42 3.58
N ALA A 133 4.66 -9.23 3.41
CA ALA A 133 5.67 -9.72 4.36
C ALA A 133 5.48 -9.09 5.74
N MET A 134 5.23 -7.78 5.80
CA MET A 134 4.90 -7.09 7.05
C MET A 134 3.61 -7.61 7.67
N ALA A 135 2.57 -7.87 6.87
CA ALA A 135 1.32 -8.46 7.35
C ALA A 135 1.57 -9.85 7.95
N ALA A 136 2.34 -10.70 7.27
CA ALA A 136 2.69 -12.03 7.76
C ALA A 136 3.47 -11.97 9.08
N ALA A 137 4.47 -11.09 9.16
CA ALA A 137 5.24 -10.87 10.39
C ALA A 137 4.35 -10.44 11.57
N LEU A 138 3.40 -9.54 11.32
CA LEU A 138 2.45 -9.09 12.34
C LEU A 138 1.52 -10.22 12.81
N VAL A 139 1.05 -11.07 11.90
CA VAL A 139 0.23 -12.25 12.25
C VAL A 139 1.04 -13.21 13.11
N VAL A 140 2.28 -13.49 12.75
CA VAL A 140 3.16 -14.38 13.53
C VAL A 140 3.40 -13.79 14.93
N ILE A 141 3.75 -12.51 15.03
CA ILE A 141 3.99 -11.85 16.33
C ILE A 141 2.70 -11.81 17.16
N GLY A 142 1.57 -11.47 16.53
CA GLY A 142 0.26 -11.39 17.21
C GLY A 142 -0.26 -12.72 17.69
N LEU A 143 0.07 -13.83 17.03
CA LEU A 143 -0.33 -15.17 17.42
C LEU A 143 0.66 -15.82 18.40
N ALA A 144 1.93 -15.47 18.35
CA ALA A 144 2.97 -16.06 19.19
C ALA A 144 2.67 -15.91 20.69
N GLY A 145 2.25 -14.72 21.12
CA GLY A 145 1.90 -14.45 22.52
C GLY A 145 0.74 -15.31 23.04
N PRO A 146 -0.45 -15.26 22.42
CA PRO A 146 -1.58 -16.09 22.81
C PRO A 146 -1.30 -17.60 22.75
N LEU A 147 -0.59 -18.08 21.73
CA LEU A 147 -0.26 -19.50 21.59
C LEU A 147 0.73 -19.98 22.65
N THR A 148 1.65 -19.13 23.08
CA THR A 148 2.56 -19.42 24.19
C THR A 148 1.80 -19.43 25.52
N ALA A 149 0.90 -18.48 25.73
CA ALA A 149 0.09 -18.41 26.95
C ALA A 149 -0.87 -19.62 27.08
N LEU A 150 -1.35 -20.15 25.94
CA LEU A 150 -2.17 -21.36 25.90
C LEU A 150 -1.36 -22.69 25.99
N GLY A 151 -0.02 -22.58 26.08
CA GLY A 151 0.84 -23.77 26.15
C GLY A 151 0.95 -24.55 24.82
N VAL A 152 0.44 -24.00 23.72
CA VAL A 152 0.50 -24.63 22.40
C VAL A 152 1.90 -24.56 21.81
N ILE A 153 2.63 -23.49 22.13
CA ILE A 153 4.02 -23.28 21.70
C ILE A 153 4.91 -23.24 22.94
N SER A 154 5.93 -24.12 22.97
CA SER A 154 6.94 -24.08 24.04
C SER A 154 7.79 -22.81 23.90
N PRO A 155 8.05 -22.06 25.00
CA PRO A 155 8.90 -20.87 24.97
C PRO A 155 10.32 -21.12 24.48
N GLY A 156 10.79 -22.40 24.46
CA GLY A 156 12.12 -22.77 23.97
C GLY A 156 12.34 -22.63 22.46
N ILE A 157 11.31 -22.46 21.65
CA ILE A 157 11.46 -22.29 20.18
C ILE A 157 12.13 -20.96 19.85
N PHE A 158 11.95 -19.93 20.68
CA PHE A 158 12.53 -18.59 20.45
C PHE A 158 13.89 -18.38 21.13
N SER A 159 14.34 -19.30 22.01
CA SER A 159 15.63 -19.17 22.71
C SER A 159 16.85 -19.57 21.87
N GLY A 160 16.65 -20.10 20.66
CA GLY A 160 17.73 -20.51 19.75
C GLY A 160 18.17 -19.42 18.76
N LEU A 161 17.69 -18.18 18.87
CA LEU A 161 18.02 -17.06 17.98
C LEU A 161 19.01 -16.05 18.60
N HIS A 162 19.78 -16.47 19.60
CA HIS A 162 20.87 -15.67 20.18
C HIS A 162 22.23 -16.14 19.66
#